data_2e7d08ac85ac3bf479491cb85adee868
#
_entry.id   2e7d08ac85ac3bf479491cb85adee868
#
_cell.length_a   1.000
_cell.length_b   1.000
_cell.length_c   1.000
_cell.angle_alpha   90.00
_cell.angle_beta   90.00
_cell.angle_gamma   90.00
#
_symmetry.space_group_name_H-M   'P 1'
#
loop_
_entity.id
_entity.type
_entity.pdbx_description
1 polymer ?
#
loop_
_entity_poly.entity_id
_entity_poly.type
_entity_poly.pdbx_seq_one_letter_code
_entity_poly.pdbx_strand_id
1 'polypeptide(L)'
;DEFHTFDGAQGTDLACLIRRLRNRLHCPSSDLVCVGTSATLGGPDSREAMLKYAGQIFASPFETGSLIEEERLTPEKFFTVHTGFGDQEEGGLFSLPLPGVDEGINLDPTNAISTENYIAKQAELWLADTLSPPPEGNINNPSWRHKLGWRLGTLPAVHNLVRQAKDTCSINDLLGRFSKQLGLGERYPLSYRVLLLESLLSLISHARRTTNLISGKEISVPWVNLRQQLWLRELKRMVASVEEQPKLCHSDDLAGSESSTHLPAVYCRDCGATGWSSTVINQGSNQLNRANNLQAFYRAYFAGDPYLRYIFPTGTDSKSSHKLCSSCLTFHPSNVAENSICPNCQSRSIINVNIPDCSSQDDHGHPHVNRDCPYCHAKQSLLLIGSSTANLTSTWSSSLFASAFNNDKKLLAFSDSVQDAAHRAGFIAARAYRSSFRTALTKCVQKHGPLALDKLQEQLIIDGHKEFINPVDFTATFIPHDLEWLSEWEQLQQQDIPVLRADSPLIKMVHNRMRWEVGAEFGYRSRLGSSVEQAGSLTAYVDPSAVNSLLPNL
;
A
#
# COMPACT_ATOMS: atom_id res chain seq x y z
N ASP A 1 -19.46 16.14 20.13
CA ASP A 1 -18.43 15.68 19.22
C ASP A 1 -18.97 14.56 18.35
N GLU A 2 -18.47 14.44 17.10
CA GLU A 2 -18.92 13.44 16.12
C GLU A 2 -20.47 13.41 15.95
N PHE A 3 -21.05 14.57 15.79
CA PHE A 3 -22.49 14.77 15.79
C PHE A 3 -23.24 13.89 14.76
N HIS A 4 -22.58 13.55 13.66
CA HIS A 4 -23.13 12.68 12.61
C HIS A 4 -23.36 11.23 13.07
N THR A 5 -22.76 10.80 14.19
CA THR A 5 -22.91 9.43 14.71
C THR A 5 -24.20 9.26 15.55
N PHE A 6 -24.84 10.36 15.95
CA PHE A 6 -26.05 10.35 16.74
C PHE A 6 -27.30 10.25 15.85
N ASP A 7 -27.45 9.12 15.16
CA ASP A 7 -28.64 8.82 14.36
C ASP A 7 -29.62 7.87 15.07
N GLY A 8 -30.83 7.73 14.55
CA GLY A 8 -31.85 6.80 15.04
C GLY A 8 -32.10 6.88 16.55
N ALA A 9 -31.98 5.76 17.24
CA ALA A 9 -32.22 5.64 18.68
C ALA A 9 -31.27 6.50 19.52
N GLN A 10 -29.99 6.54 19.18
CA GLN A 10 -28.96 7.30 19.91
C GLN A 10 -29.25 8.82 19.84
N GLY A 11 -29.60 9.30 18.65
CA GLY A 11 -30.01 10.70 18.48
C GLY A 11 -31.27 11.04 19.30
N THR A 12 -32.24 10.14 19.34
CA THR A 12 -33.46 10.31 20.15
C THR A 12 -33.14 10.35 21.65
N ASP A 13 -32.29 9.45 22.12
CA ASP A 13 -31.87 9.41 23.54
C ASP A 13 -31.15 10.69 23.94
N LEU A 14 -30.20 11.17 23.10
CA LEU A 14 -29.50 12.43 23.33
C LEU A 14 -30.50 13.62 23.37
N ALA A 15 -31.44 13.68 22.44
CA ALA A 15 -32.44 14.72 22.40
C ALA A 15 -33.34 14.73 23.66
N CYS A 16 -33.74 13.55 24.12
CA CYS A 16 -34.49 13.39 25.37
C CYS A 16 -33.67 13.81 26.59
N LEU A 17 -32.37 13.43 26.62
CA LEU A 17 -31.46 13.81 27.71
C LEU A 17 -31.29 15.33 27.82
N ILE A 18 -31.10 16.02 26.70
CA ILE A 18 -30.96 17.48 26.66
C ILE A 18 -32.24 18.17 27.16
N ARG A 19 -33.41 17.70 26.74
CA ARG A 19 -34.71 18.22 27.21
C ARG A 19 -34.92 17.99 28.70
N ARG A 20 -34.54 16.83 29.22
CA ARG A 20 -34.58 16.54 30.67
C ARG A 20 -33.65 17.44 31.45
N LEU A 21 -32.41 17.65 30.93
CA LEU A 21 -31.43 18.56 31.55
C LEU A 21 -31.99 19.96 31.65
N ARG A 22 -32.56 20.51 30.57
CA ARG A 22 -33.17 21.83 30.54
C ARG A 22 -34.31 21.97 31.57
N ASN A 23 -35.22 21.00 31.61
CA ASN A 23 -36.30 20.98 32.58
C ASN A 23 -35.77 20.95 34.02
N ARG A 24 -34.73 20.16 34.28
CA ARG A 24 -34.12 20.04 35.61
C ARG A 24 -33.45 21.33 36.07
N LEU A 25 -32.85 22.05 35.16
CA LEU A 25 -32.14 23.30 35.41
C LEU A 25 -33.06 24.52 35.33
N HIS A 26 -34.34 24.35 34.96
CA HIS A 26 -35.25 25.44 34.62
C HIS A 26 -34.66 26.46 33.64
N CYS A 27 -33.86 25.95 32.66
CA CYS A 27 -33.09 26.73 31.72
C CYS A 27 -33.87 26.93 30.41
N PRO A 28 -34.20 28.18 30.02
CA PRO A 28 -34.81 28.47 28.73
C PRO A 28 -33.88 28.03 27.58
N SER A 29 -34.44 27.84 26.38
CA SER A 29 -33.63 27.47 25.22
C SER A 29 -32.57 28.50 24.81
N SER A 30 -32.78 29.77 25.19
CA SER A 30 -31.83 30.87 24.97
C SER A 30 -30.56 30.82 25.83
N ASP A 31 -30.63 30.14 26.99
CA ASP A 31 -29.56 30.18 28.00
C ASP A 31 -28.62 28.96 27.89
N LEU A 32 -28.98 27.99 27.09
CA LEU A 32 -28.15 26.81 26.82
C LEU A 32 -27.55 26.86 25.40
N VAL A 33 -26.26 27.12 25.31
CA VAL A 33 -25.54 27.08 24.04
C VAL A 33 -25.18 25.64 23.73
N CYS A 34 -25.66 25.16 22.58
CA CYS A 34 -25.33 23.81 22.08
C CYS A 34 -24.37 23.92 20.88
N VAL A 35 -23.30 23.16 20.91
CA VAL A 35 -22.32 23.08 19.83
C VAL A 35 -22.16 21.62 19.42
N GLY A 36 -22.40 21.34 18.15
CA GLY A 36 -22.12 20.05 17.54
C GLY A 36 -20.90 20.15 16.64
N THR A 37 -19.95 19.21 16.77
CA THR A 37 -18.81 19.10 15.88
C THR A 37 -18.92 17.82 15.07
N SER A 38 -18.52 17.85 13.81
CA SER A 38 -18.54 16.69 12.91
C SER A 38 -17.46 16.82 11.86
N ALA A 39 -16.78 15.72 11.59
CA ALA A 39 -15.77 15.65 10.52
C ALA A 39 -16.40 15.55 9.12
N THR A 40 -17.67 15.09 9.03
CA THR A 40 -18.39 14.85 7.78
C THR A 40 -19.71 15.63 7.77
N LEU A 41 -19.66 16.84 7.24
CA LEU A 41 -20.86 17.72 7.19
C LEU A 41 -21.73 17.50 5.93
N GLY A 42 -21.34 16.59 5.04
CA GLY A 42 -22.01 16.42 3.75
C GLY A 42 -21.75 17.58 2.77
N GLY A 43 -22.32 17.50 1.58
CA GLY A 43 -22.21 18.56 0.57
C GLY A 43 -23.16 19.73 0.82
N PRO A 44 -23.10 20.78 -0.03
CA PRO A 44 -23.96 21.97 0.06
C PRO A 44 -25.46 21.64 0.16
N ASP A 45 -25.89 20.56 -0.51
CA ASP A 45 -27.30 20.13 -0.55
C ASP A 45 -27.80 19.54 0.79
N SER A 46 -26.90 19.17 1.69
CA SER A 46 -27.26 18.59 3.01
C SER A 46 -27.30 19.63 4.15
N ARG A 47 -26.92 20.88 3.90
CA ARG A 47 -26.85 21.95 4.93
C ARG A 47 -28.17 22.17 5.65
N GLU A 48 -29.24 22.33 4.89
CA GLU A 48 -30.59 22.56 5.45
C GLU A 48 -31.06 21.37 6.28
N ALA A 49 -30.87 20.16 5.79
CA ALA A 49 -31.22 18.93 6.51
C ALA A 49 -30.41 18.81 7.82
N MET A 50 -29.14 19.19 7.82
CA MET A 50 -28.29 19.19 9.00
C MET A 50 -28.71 20.22 10.05
N LEU A 51 -29.00 21.44 9.65
CA LEU A 51 -29.49 22.49 10.56
C LEU A 51 -30.81 22.09 11.19
N LYS A 52 -31.73 21.50 10.41
CA LYS A 52 -32.99 20.95 10.89
C LYS A 52 -32.78 19.82 11.89
N TYR A 53 -31.84 18.92 11.58
CA TYR A 53 -31.50 17.81 12.47
C TYR A 53 -30.87 18.31 13.78
N ALA A 54 -29.93 19.25 13.72
CA ALA A 54 -29.35 19.89 14.91
C ALA A 54 -30.45 20.56 15.78
N GLY A 55 -31.38 21.28 15.14
CA GLY A 55 -32.51 21.88 15.82
C GLY A 55 -33.41 20.86 16.55
N GLN A 56 -33.60 19.69 15.96
CA GLN A 56 -34.37 18.61 16.58
C GLN A 56 -33.64 17.99 17.78
N ILE A 57 -32.37 17.71 17.67
CA ILE A 57 -31.56 17.12 18.76
C ILE A 57 -31.40 18.10 19.90
N PHE A 58 -30.95 19.32 19.62
CA PHE A 58 -30.62 20.30 20.64
C PHE A 58 -31.84 21.08 21.15
N ALA A 59 -33.02 20.92 20.53
CA ALA A 59 -34.24 21.67 20.82
C ALA A 59 -34.01 23.19 20.84
N SER A 60 -33.21 23.69 19.91
CA SER A 60 -32.88 25.09 19.69
C SER A 60 -32.89 25.39 18.19
N PRO A 61 -33.30 26.59 17.77
CA PRO A 61 -33.20 26.95 16.36
C PRO A 61 -31.73 27.09 15.92
N PHE A 62 -31.44 26.58 14.74
CA PHE A 62 -30.17 26.77 14.06
C PHE A 62 -30.45 27.40 12.69
N GLU A 63 -29.83 28.54 12.45
CA GLU A 63 -29.91 29.26 11.19
C GLU A 63 -28.70 28.98 10.31
N THR A 64 -28.75 29.40 9.05
CA THR A 64 -27.63 29.18 8.11
C THR A 64 -26.30 29.73 8.63
N GLY A 65 -26.33 30.85 9.37
CA GLY A 65 -25.14 31.43 10.02
C GLY A 65 -24.62 30.63 11.22
N SER A 66 -25.37 29.65 11.72
CA SER A 66 -24.92 28.78 12.82
C SER A 66 -23.99 27.66 12.34
N LEU A 67 -23.90 27.41 11.02
CA LEU A 67 -23.01 26.42 10.45
C LEU A 67 -21.65 27.03 10.14
N ILE A 68 -20.64 26.56 10.86
CA ILE A 68 -19.24 26.98 10.65
C ILE A 68 -18.57 25.89 9.83
N GLU A 69 -18.19 26.22 8.62
CA GLU A 69 -17.49 25.32 7.69
C GLU A 69 -16.05 25.81 7.49
N GLU A 70 -15.21 24.93 6.93
CA GLU A 70 -13.87 25.27 6.53
C GLU A 70 -13.90 26.29 5.37
N GLU A 71 -13.32 27.45 5.58
CA GLU A 71 -13.13 28.43 4.51
C GLU A 71 -11.86 28.09 3.71
N ARG A 72 -12.04 27.58 2.50
CA ARG A 72 -10.93 27.26 1.58
C ARG A 72 -10.81 28.33 0.53
N LEU A 73 -9.57 28.77 0.30
CA LEU A 73 -9.27 29.59 -0.87
C LEU A 73 -9.50 28.77 -2.14
N THR A 74 -10.21 29.34 -3.11
CA THR A 74 -10.24 28.73 -4.45
C THR A 74 -8.84 28.80 -5.08
N PRO A 75 -8.51 27.88 -6.02
CA PRO A 75 -7.21 27.93 -6.69
C PRO A 75 -6.91 29.31 -7.28
N GLU A 76 -7.90 29.96 -7.88
CA GLU A 76 -7.77 31.28 -8.50
C GLU A 76 -7.41 32.35 -7.46
N LYS A 77 -8.15 32.41 -6.35
CA LYS A 77 -7.85 33.31 -5.23
C LYS A 77 -6.47 33.04 -4.63
N PHE A 78 -6.13 31.75 -4.49
CA PHE A 78 -4.82 31.36 -3.95
C PHE A 78 -3.67 31.91 -4.82
N PHE A 79 -3.73 31.71 -6.13
CA PHE A 79 -2.67 32.19 -7.04
C PHE A 79 -2.64 33.72 -7.11
N THR A 80 -3.78 34.39 -7.16
CA THR A 80 -3.83 35.87 -7.14
C THR A 80 -3.15 36.45 -5.90
N VAL A 81 -3.44 35.90 -4.72
CA VAL A 81 -2.89 36.39 -3.44
C VAL A 81 -1.40 36.07 -3.30
N HIS A 82 -0.95 34.90 -3.73
CA HIS A 82 0.39 34.41 -3.41
C HIS A 82 1.41 34.54 -4.53
N THR A 83 0.99 34.85 -5.76
CA THR A 83 1.92 35.00 -6.89
C THR A 83 1.72 36.30 -7.66
N GLY A 84 0.64 37.02 -7.42
CA GLY A 84 0.27 38.22 -8.19
C GLY A 84 -0.22 37.92 -9.62
N PHE A 85 -0.24 36.66 -10.00
CA PHE A 85 -0.75 36.20 -11.30
C PHE A 85 -2.15 35.61 -11.10
N GLY A 86 -3.18 36.47 -11.20
CA GLY A 86 -4.56 36.03 -11.43
C GLY A 86 -4.70 35.44 -12.83
N ASP A 87 -5.87 34.89 -13.14
CA ASP A 87 -6.21 34.24 -14.42
C ASP A 87 -5.42 34.77 -15.62
N GLN A 88 -4.21 34.30 -15.80
CA GLN A 88 -3.57 34.44 -17.10
C GLN A 88 -4.18 33.36 -18.00
N GLU A 89 -4.83 33.85 -19.03
CA GLU A 89 -5.34 33.04 -20.12
C GLU A 89 -4.39 31.92 -20.50
N GLU A 90 -4.91 30.83 -20.98
CA GLU A 90 -4.23 29.66 -21.53
C GLU A 90 -3.21 30.05 -22.63
N GLY A 91 -2.18 30.76 -22.22
CA GLY A 91 -1.10 31.25 -23.04
C GLY A 91 0.04 30.25 -23.09
N GLY A 92 -0.01 29.37 -24.06
CA GLY A 92 1.14 28.63 -24.54
C GLY A 92 1.43 27.34 -23.79
N LEU A 93 1.41 26.25 -24.48
CA LEU A 93 2.09 25.00 -24.14
C LEU A 93 3.49 25.33 -23.61
N PHE A 94 3.70 25.11 -22.34
CA PHE A 94 5.00 25.21 -21.74
C PHE A 94 5.88 24.15 -22.41
N SER A 95 6.70 24.55 -23.36
CA SER A 95 7.77 23.70 -23.86
C SER A 95 8.90 23.69 -22.81
N LEU A 96 8.67 22.98 -21.71
CA LEU A 96 9.80 22.46 -20.97
C LEU A 96 10.59 21.62 -21.97
N PRO A 97 11.91 21.75 -22.06
CA PRO A 97 12.72 20.69 -22.58
C PRO A 97 12.53 19.52 -21.61
N LEU A 98 11.45 18.72 -21.85
CA LEU A 98 11.22 17.51 -21.08
C LEU A 98 12.48 16.67 -21.26
N PRO A 99 13.11 16.20 -20.15
CA PRO A 99 14.26 15.32 -20.24
C PRO A 99 13.92 14.18 -21.20
N GLY A 100 14.84 13.78 -22.04
CA GLY A 100 14.66 12.61 -22.87
C GLY A 100 14.32 11.40 -22.00
N VAL A 101 13.62 10.40 -22.54
CA VAL A 101 13.28 9.18 -21.80
C VAL A 101 14.54 8.55 -21.17
N ASP A 102 15.69 8.70 -21.82
CA ASP A 102 17.01 8.23 -21.37
C ASP A 102 17.61 9.08 -20.24
N GLU A 103 17.13 10.31 -20.06
CA GLU A 103 17.51 11.21 -18.96
C GLU A 103 16.60 11.05 -17.74
N GLY A 104 15.63 10.15 -17.77
CA GLY A 104 14.71 9.84 -16.67
C GLY A 104 15.41 9.38 -15.37
N ILE A 105 16.68 9.01 -15.45
CA ILE A 105 17.55 8.75 -14.29
C ILE A 105 17.51 9.89 -13.24
N ASN A 106 17.39 11.12 -13.66
CA ASN A 106 17.37 12.27 -12.75
C ASN A 106 16.00 12.46 -12.05
N LEU A 107 14.94 11.85 -12.55
CA LEU A 107 13.60 11.91 -11.96
C LEU A 107 13.38 10.86 -10.88
N ASP A 108 14.11 9.74 -10.93
CA ASP A 108 13.94 8.64 -9.98
C ASP A 108 14.63 8.99 -8.64
N PRO A 109 13.85 9.15 -7.55
CA PRO A 109 14.41 9.44 -6.24
C PRO A 109 15.36 8.37 -5.72
N THR A 110 15.23 7.11 -6.17
CA THR A 110 16.10 6.00 -5.74
C THR A 110 17.54 6.14 -6.24
N ASN A 111 17.75 6.90 -7.31
CA ASN A 111 19.06 7.19 -7.88
C ASN A 111 19.73 8.45 -7.27
N ALA A 112 19.02 9.17 -6.39
CA ALA A 112 19.56 10.35 -5.75
C ALA A 112 20.46 9.99 -4.55
N ILE A 113 21.55 10.73 -4.40
CA ILE A 113 22.50 10.53 -3.30
C ILE A 113 21.89 10.93 -1.94
N SER A 114 21.04 11.95 -1.95
CA SER A 114 20.32 12.43 -0.77
C SER A 114 19.04 13.19 -1.18
N THR A 115 18.18 13.47 -0.19
CA THR A 115 16.97 14.29 -0.39
C THR A 115 17.35 15.70 -0.91
N GLU A 116 18.41 16.29 -0.36
CA GLU A 116 18.90 17.60 -0.77
C GLU A 116 19.29 17.60 -2.24
N ASN A 117 20.03 16.59 -2.65
CA ASN A 117 20.46 16.42 -4.05
C ASN A 117 19.26 16.24 -4.97
N TYR A 118 18.28 15.42 -4.57
CA TYR A 118 17.06 15.20 -5.35
C TYR A 118 16.28 16.50 -5.55
N ILE A 119 15.90 17.17 -4.47
CA ILE A 119 15.09 18.40 -4.52
C ILE A 119 15.80 19.52 -5.30
N ALA A 120 17.11 19.68 -5.12
CA ALA A 120 17.89 20.67 -5.87
C ALA A 120 17.87 20.39 -7.38
N LYS A 121 18.04 19.12 -7.79
CA LYS A 121 17.98 18.72 -9.19
C LYS A 121 16.59 18.87 -9.79
N GLN A 122 15.52 18.54 -9.03
CA GLN A 122 14.16 18.75 -9.50
C GLN A 122 13.84 20.25 -9.67
N ALA A 123 14.33 21.09 -8.73
CA ALA A 123 14.17 22.54 -8.85
C ALA A 123 14.91 23.09 -10.06
N GLU A 124 16.11 22.61 -10.36
CA GLU A 124 16.85 22.94 -11.58
C GLU A 124 16.09 22.50 -12.82
N LEU A 125 15.57 21.28 -12.86
CA LEU A 125 14.79 20.75 -13.99
C LEU A 125 13.57 21.62 -14.33
N TRP A 126 12.79 22.01 -13.31
CA TRP A 126 11.54 22.74 -13.51
C TRP A 126 11.69 24.25 -13.58
N LEU A 127 12.75 24.83 -13.01
CA LEU A 127 12.90 26.25 -12.74
C LEU A 127 14.29 26.83 -13.05
N ALA A 128 15.17 26.09 -13.78
CA ALA A 128 16.59 26.44 -14.01
C ALA A 128 16.85 27.91 -14.31
N ASP A 129 16.05 28.47 -15.21
CA ASP A 129 16.25 29.86 -15.66
C ASP A 129 15.66 30.91 -14.68
N THR A 130 14.93 30.50 -13.67
CA THR A 130 14.13 31.40 -12.84
C THR A 130 14.40 31.29 -11.35
N LEU A 131 15.01 30.20 -10.88
CA LEU A 131 15.34 29.98 -9.47
C LEU A 131 16.82 29.62 -9.30
N SER A 132 17.55 30.43 -8.55
CA SER A 132 18.94 30.11 -8.21
C SER A 132 19.01 28.85 -7.31
N PRO A 133 20.10 28.08 -7.39
CA PRO A 133 20.33 26.95 -6.50
C PRO A 133 20.18 27.32 -5.02
N PRO A 134 19.86 26.34 -4.15
CA PRO A 134 19.77 26.62 -2.71
C PRO A 134 21.14 27.09 -2.16
N PRO A 135 21.15 28.13 -1.29
CA PRO A 135 22.38 28.64 -0.70
C PRO A 135 23.14 27.52 0.03
N GLU A 136 24.43 27.35 -0.27
CA GLU A 136 25.29 26.32 0.32
C GLU A 136 24.73 24.88 0.19
N GLY A 137 23.89 24.63 -0.81
CA GLY A 137 23.20 23.36 -0.98
C GLY A 137 22.07 23.09 0.02
N ASN A 138 21.76 24.04 0.91
CA ASN A 138 20.74 23.90 1.95
C ASN A 138 19.33 24.12 1.40
N ILE A 139 18.64 23.04 1.02
CA ILE A 139 17.25 23.08 0.55
C ILE A 139 16.26 23.53 1.63
N ASN A 140 16.61 23.45 2.90
CA ASN A 140 15.77 23.85 4.02
C ASN A 140 15.87 25.36 4.34
N ASN A 141 16.66 26.12 3.58
CA ASN A 141 16.75 27.57 3.73
C ASN A 141 15.34 28.22 3.55
N PRO A 142 14.81 28.92 4.56
CA PRO A 142 13.44 29.45 4.52
C PRO A 142 13.19 30.38 3.34
N SER A 143 14.13 31.30 3.06
CA SER A 143 14.01 32.24 1.95
C SER A 143 13.98 31.53 0.59
N TRP A 144 14.80 30.50 0.42
CA TRP A 144 14.80 29.70 -0.80
C TRP A 144 13.48 28.94 -0.99
N ARG A 145 12.96 28.32 0.07
CA ARG A 145 11.68 27.60 0.04
C ARG A 145 10.49 28.52 -0.28
N HIS A 146 10.52 29.76 0.17
CA HIS A 146 9.51 30.78 -0.18
C HIS A 146 9.63 31.17 -1.66
N LYS A 147 10.86 31.42 -2.14
CA LYS A 147 11.10 31.69 -3.58
C LYS A 147 10.67 30.53 -4.46
N LEU A 148 10.94 29.28 -4.03
CA LEU A 148 10.49 28.08 -4.72
C LEU A 148 8.97 28.09 -4.89
N GLY A 149 8.19 28.33 -3.83
CA GLY A 149 6.73 28.40 -3.88
C GLY A 149 6.24 29.49 -4.83
N TRP A 150 6.84 30.68 -4.76
CA TRP A 150 6.49 31.76 -5.65
C TRP A 150 6.76 31.41 -7.13
N ARG A 151 7.91 30.81 -7.42
CA ARG A 151 8.27 30.39 -8.79
C ARG A 151 7.41 29.25 -9.30
N LEU A 152 7.10 28.26 -8.49
CA LEU A 152 6.14 27.20 -8.84
C LEU A 152 4.78 27.78 -9.21
N GLY A 153 4.35 28.83 -8.50
CA GLY A 153 3.11 29.56 -8.81
C GLY A 153 3.11 30.31 -10.13
N THR A 154 4.22 30.45 -10.81
CA THR A 154 4.27 31.01 -12.18
C THR A 154 4.14 29.95 -13.28
N LEU A 155 4.13 28.66 -12.91
CA LEU A 155 4.05 27.56 -13.88
C LEU A 155 2.60 27.20 -14.20
N PRO A 156 2.15 27.29 -15.47
CA PRO A 156 0.80 26.85 -15.87
C PRO A 156 0.50 25.39 -15.52
N ALA A 157 1.52 24.51 -15.56
CA ALA A 157 1.40 23.11 -15.14
C ALA A 157 0.95 22.98 -13.67
N VAL A 158 1.50 23.83 -12.78
CA VAL A 158 1.14 23.85 -11.37
C VAL A 158 -0.27 24.41 -11.16
N HIS A 159 -0.65 25.49 -11.85
CA HIS A 159 -2.01 26.01 -11.80
C HIS A 159 -3.06 24.94 -12.13
N ASN A 160 -2.85 24.26 -13.26
CA ASN A 160 -3.76 23.23 -13.69
C ASN A 160 -3.77 22.02 -12.75
N LEU A 161 -2.60 21.62 -12.22
CA LEU A 161 -2.51 20.54 -11.25
C LEU A 161 -3.32 20.86 -9.97
N VAL A 162 -3.16 22.07 -9.44
CA VAL A 162 -3.90 22.52 -8.23
C VAL A 162 -5.41 22.62 -8.51
N ARG A 163 -5.81 23.13 -9.68
CA ARG A 163 -7.24 23.15 -10.08
C ARG A 163 -7.85 21.76 -10.19
N GLN A 164 -7.10 20.81 -10.74
CA GLN A 164 -7.55 19.43 -10.92
C GLN A 164 -7.62 18.65 -9.61
N ALA A 165 -6.77 19.00 -8.64
CA ALA A 165 -6.66 18.39 -7.34
C ALA A 165 -7.37 19.18 -6.22
N LYS A 166 -8.21 20.19 -6.57
CA LYS A 166 -8.98 20.95 -5.57
C LYS A 166 -9.88 20.07 -4.70
N ASP A 167 -10.41 19.00 -5.29
CA ASP A 167 -11.16 17.95 -4.63
C ASP A 167 -10.34 16.66 -4.63
N THR A 168 -10.70 15.70 -3.77
CA THR A 168 -10.05 14.39 -3.72
C THR A 168 -10.18 13.70 -5.08
N CYS A 169 -9.06 13.33 -5.68
CA CYS A 169 -9.02 12.60 -6.93
C CYS A 169 -8.03 11.43 -6.87
N SER A 170 -8.22 10.43 -7.72
CA SER A 170 -7.26 9.33 -7.81
C SER A 170 -5.96 9.81 -8.45
N ILE A 171 -4.84 9.22 -8.00
CA ILE A 171 -3.52 9.53 -8.59
C ILE A 171 -3.47 9.18 -10.08
N ASN A 172 -4.19 8.14 -10.50
CA ASN A 172 -4.25 7.72 -11.90
C ASN A 172 -5.00 8.74 -12.78
N ASP A 173 -6.13 9.28 -12.27
CA ASP A 173 -6.86 10.34 -12.98
C ASP A 173 -6.04 11.63 -13.07
N LEU A 174 -5.37 11.98 -11.97
CA LEU A 174 -4.47 13.14 -11.93
C LEU A 174 -3.33 12.96 -12.94
N LEU A 175 -2.69 11.80 -12.99
CA LEU A 175 -1.63 11.46 -13.93
C LEU A 175 -2.12 11.51 -15.38
N GLY A 176 -3.32 11.00 -15.66
CA GLY A 176 -3.92 11.05 -17.00
C GLY A 176 -4.13 12.48 -17.49
N ARG A 177 -4.69 13.34 -16.63
CA ARG A 177 -4.93 14.76 -16.93
C ARG A 177 -3.61 15.55 -17.08
N PHE A 178 -2.66 15.32 -16.18
CA PHE A 178 -1.32 15.91 -16.20
C PHE A 178 -0.56 15.52 -17.48
N SER A 179 -0.58 14.24 -17.83
CA SER A 179 0.05 13.74 -19.07
C SER A 179 -0.55 14.36 -20.32
N LYS A 180 -1.88 14.48 -20.38
CA LYS A 180 -2.58 15.12 -21.51
C LYS A 180 -2.20 16.59 -21.63
N GLN A 181 -2.14 17.31 -20.53
CA GLN A 181 -1.77 18.73 -20.50
C GLN A 181 -0.36 18.98 -21.04
N LEU A 182 0.61 18.11 -20.67
CA LEU A 182 1.99 18.24 -21.12
C LEU A 182 2.25 17.59 -22.48
N GLY A 183 1.22 17.08 -23.17
CA GLY A 183 1.38 16.41 -24.45
C GLY A 183 2.18 15.10 -24.37
N LEU A 184 2.21 14.48 -23.19
CA LEU A 184 2.88 13.20 -22.95
C LEU A 184 2.01 12.06 -23.47
N GLY A 185 2.11 11.77 -24.76
CA GLY A 185 1.42 10.66 -25.40
C GLY A 185 2.04 9.29 -25.07
N GLU A 186 1.60 8.25 -25.78
CA GLU A 186 2.06 6.85 -25.57
C GLU A 186 3.56 6.64 -25.82
N ARG A 187 4.22 7.54 -26.53
CA ARG A 187 5.68 7.49 -26.75
C ARG A 187 6.48 7.62 -25.45
N TYR A 188 5.87 8.14 -24.38
CA TYR A 188 6.49 8.24 -23.06
C TYR A 188 5.99 7.11 -22.17
N PRO A 189 6.86 6.24 -21.62
CA PRO A 189 6.48 5.15 -20.73
C PRO A 189 5.67 5.64 -19.52
N LEU A 190 4.79 4.79 -19.01
CA LEU A 190 3.99 5.12 -17.82
C LEU A 190 4.89 5.47 -16.63
N SER A 191 5.98 4.73 -16.43
CA SER A 191 6.97 4.99 -15.37
C SER A 191 7.55 6.39 -15.44
N TYR A 192 7.94 6.84 -16.63
CA TYR A 192 8.44 8.20 -16.83
C TYR A 192 7.39 9.26 -16.46
N ARG A 193 6.14 9.08 -16.90
CA ARG A 193 5.05 10.02 -16.58
C ARG A 193 4.74 10.09 -15.09
N VAL A 194 4.83 8.96 -14.39
CA VAL A 194 4.69 8.89 -12.92
C VAL A 194 5.82 9.67 -12.26
N LEU A 195 7.07 9.39 -12.60
CA LEU A 195 8.23 10.06 -12.03
C LEU A 195 8.21 11.57 -12.27
N LEU A 196 7.75 12.02 -13.44
CA LEU A 196 7.63 13.44 -13.74
C LEU A 196 6.57 14.14 -12.88
N LEU A 197 5.42 13.50 -12.66
CA LEU A 197 4.40 13.99 -11.72
C LEU A 197 4.93 14.04 -10.29
N GLU A 198 5.57 12.96 -9.83
CA GLU A 198 6.17 12.87 -8.49
C GLU A 198 7.24 13.93 -8.27
N SER A 199 8.06 14.21 -9.27
CA SER A 199 9.05 15.29 -9.25
C SER A 199 8.40 16.64 -8.95
N LEU A 200 7.35 16.99 -9.66
CA LEU A 200 6.63 18.25 -9.45
C LEU A 200 5.93 18.30 -8.08
N LEU A 201 5.27 17.22 -7.68
CA LEU A 201 4.62 17.10 -6.37
C LEU A 201 5.63 17.23 -5.22
N SER A 202 6.84 16.70 -5.37
CA SER A 202 7.90 16.82 -4.38
C SER A 202 8.32 18.28 -4.15
N LEU A 203 8.44 19.07 -5.22
CA LEU A 203 8.74 20.50 -5.13
C LEU A 203 7.60 21.29 -4.47
N ILE A 204 6.34 21.00 -4.86
CA ILE A 204 5.15 21.61 -4.25
C ILE A 204 5.10 21.33 -2.74
N SER A 205 5.36 20.10 -2.35
CA SER A 205 5.40 19.68 -0.94
C SER A 205 6.53 20.38 -0.16
N HIS A 206 7.67 20.61 -0.81
CA HIS A 206 8.83 21.23 -0.19
C HIS A 206 8.69 22.76 -0.05
N ALA A 207 7.97 23.40 -0.95
CA ALA A 207 7.75 24.84 -0.98
C ALA A 207 7.02 25.37 0.27
N ARG A 208 7.31 26.61 0.67
CA ARG A 208 6.70 27.27 1.83
C ARG A 208 6.18 28.67 1.45
N ARG A 209 5.27 29.17 2.26
CA ARG A 209 4.80 30.56 2.27
C ARG A 209 4.73 31.08 3.69
N THR A 210 4.74 32.38 3.86
CA THR A 210 4.47 33.00 5.14
C THR A 210 2.99 33.32 5.30
N THR A 211 2.52 33.25 6.52
CA THR A 211 1.18 33.69 6.91
C THR A 211 1.24 34.30 8.33
N ASN A 212 0.33 35.23 8.61
CA ASN A 212 0.22 35.83 9.92
C ASN A 212 -0.81 35.10 10.77
N LEU A 213 -0.44 34.74 11.99
CA LEU A 213 -1.40 34.29 12.99
C LEU A 213 -2.28 35.46 13.47
N ILE A 214 -3.41 35.16 14.09
CA ILE A 214 -4.28 36.16 14.76
C ILE A 214 -3.49 37.02 15.76
N SER A 215 -2.44 36.46 16.37
CA SER A 215 -1.52 37.15 17.27
C SER A 215 -0.58 38.15 16.58
N GLY A 216 -0.64 38.30 15.26
CA GLY A 216 0.29 39.10 14.46
C GLY A 216 1.66 38.45 14.21
N LYS A 217 1.91 37.25 14.73
CA LYS A 217 3.18 36.55 14.52
C LYS A 217 3.20 35.90 13.13
N GLU A 218 4.25 36.20 12.37
CA GLU A 218 4.50 35.56 11.06
C GLU A 218 5.02 34.15 11.27
N ILE A 219 4.43 33.19 10.57
CA ILE A 219 4.85 31.79 10.56
C ILE A 219 5.02 31.27 9.13
N SER A 220 5.90 30.29 8.96
CA SER A 220 6.12 29.60 7.69
C SER A 220 5.23 28.34 7.64
N VAL A 221 4.40 28.26 6.61
CA VAL A 221 3.48 27.14 6.39
C VAL A 221 3.73 26.51 5.02
N PRO A 222 3.25 25.29 4.75
CA PRO A 222 3.28 24.73 3.40
C PRO A 222 2.72 25.72 2.37
N TRP A 223 3.36 25.80 1.21
CA TRP A 223 2.87 26.66 0.14
C TRP A 223 1.48 26.22 -0.34
N VAL A 224 1.36 24.93 -0.69
CA VAL A 224 0.10 24.22 -0.86
C VAL A 224 0.12 23.01 0.06
N ASN A 225 -0.97 22.74 0.76
CA ASN A 225 -1.07 21.57 1.64
C ASN A 225 -1.39 20.33 0.80
N LEU A 226 -0.36 19.60 0.42
CA LEU A 226 -0.50 18.34 -0.30
C LEU A 226 -0.76 17.20 0.69
N ARG A 227 -1.90 16.51 0.52
CA ARG A 227 -2.25 15.32 1.30
C ARG A 227 -2.40 14.14 0.35
N GLN A 228 -1.69 13.07 0.62
CA GLN A 228 -1.85 11.80 -0.08
C GLN A 228 -2.53 10.82 0.86
N GLN A 229 -3.63 10.23 0.40
CA GLN A 229 -4.35 9.17 1.12
C GLN A 229 -4.13 7.85 0.42
N LEU A 230 -3.67 6.85 1.16
CA LEU A 230 -3.51 5.49 0.68
C LEU A 230 -4.62 4.62 1.25
N TRP A 231 -5.47 4.09 0.39
CA TRP A 231 -6.53 3.17 0.77
C TRP A 231 -6.02 1.75 0.68
N LEU A 232 -5.90 1.09 1.83
CA LEU A 232 -5.54 -0.31 1.89
C LEU A 232 -6.81 -1.16 1.85
N ARG A 233 -7.06 -1.79 0.71
CA ARG A 233 -8.19 -2.72 0.54
C ARG A 233 -7.83 -4.09 1.11
N GLU A 234 -8.82 -4.75 1.72
CA GLU A 234 -8.71 -6.16 2.06
C GLU A 234 -8.49 -6.99 0.77
N LEU A 235 -7.58 -7.96 0.83
CA LEU A 235 -7.33 -8.87 -0.29
C LEU A 235 -8.43 -9.93 -0.46
N LYS A 236 -9.65 -9.62 -0.06
CA LYS A 236 -10.84 -10.43 -0.36
C LYS A 236 -11.16 -10.29 -1.84
N ARG A 237 -11.71 -11.36 -2.43
CA ARG A 237 -12.08 -11.40 -3.84
C ARG A 237 -10.90 -11.17 -4.80
N MET A 238 -9.71 -11.63 -4.41
CA MET A 238 -8.59 -11.66 -5.33
C MET A 238 -8.79 -12.75 -6.37
N VAL A 239 -8.61 -12.36 -7.61
CA VAL A 239 -8.60 -13.25 -8.77
C VAL A 239 -7.27 -13.11 -9.50
N ALA A 240 -6.93 -14.11 -10.28
CA ALA A 240 -5.72 -14.07 -11.10
C ALA A 240 -6.09 -14.36 -12.56
N SER A 241 -5.42 -13.68 -13.48
CA SER A 241 -5.56 -13.96 -14.92
C SER A 241 -5.16 -15.40 -15.22
N VAL A 242 -5.88 -16.04 -16.16
CA VAL A 242 -5.63 -17.42 -16.59
C VAL A 242 -4.61 -17.36 -17.73
N GLU A 243 -3.35 -17.22 -17.37
CA GLU A 243 -2.20 -17.14 -18.28
C GLU A 243 -0.96 -17.81 -17.66
N GLU A 244 0.12 -18.00 -18.43
CA GLU A 244 1.34 -18.67 -17.92
C GLU A 244 1.98 -17.92 -16.74
N GLN A 245 1.88 -16.59 -16.72
CA GLN A 245 2.32 -15.75 -15.62
C GLN A 245 1.11 -14.99 -15.04
N PRO A 246 0.37 -15.59 -14.09
CA PRO A 246 -0.85 -15.02 -13.56
C PRO A 246 -0.63 -13.66 -12.90
N LYS A 247 -1.50 -12.70 -13.22
CA LYS A 247 -1.53 -11.38 -12.59
C LYS A 247 -2.69 -11.31 -11.61
N LEU A 248 -2.40 -10.94 -10.39
CA LEU A 248 -3.39 -10.74 -9.34
C LEU A 248 -4.08 -9.38 -9.48
N CYS A 249 -5.40 -9.37 -9.35
CA CYS A 249 -6.21 -8.16 -9.29
C CYS A 249 -7.43 -8.37 -8.41
N HIS A 250 -8.11 -7.30 -8.04
CA HIS A 250 -9.42 -7.39 -7.41
C HIS A 250 -10.50 -7.64 -8.47
N SER A 251 -11.41 -8.56 -8.19
CA SER A 251 -12.53 -8.85 -9.11
C SER A 251 -13.39 -7.63 -9.40
N ASP A 252 -13.47 -6.70 -8.44
CA ASP A 252 -14.28 -5.49 -8.56
C ASP A 252 -13.65 -4.45 -9.52
N ASP A 253 -12.36 -4.59 -9.82
CA ASP A 253 -11.63 -3.69 -10.73
C ASP A 253 -11.63 -4.21 -12.18
N LEU A 254 -12.17 -5.42 -12.42
CA LEU A 254 -12.23 -5.99 -13.75
C LEU A 254 -13.37 -5.38 -14.56
N ALA A 255 -13.08 -5.01 -15.80
CA ALA A 255 -14.12 -4.76 -16.79
C ALA A 255 -14.90 -6.05 -17.06
N GLY A 256 -16.21 -5.95 -17.37
CA GLY A 256 -17.07 -7.12 -17.52
C GLY A 256 -16.59 -8.16 -18.54
N SER A 257 -15.84 -7.73 -19.57
CA SER A 257 -15.21 -8.61 -20.56
C SER A 257 -13.98 -9.38 -20.04
N GLU A 258 -13.26 -8.81 -19.09
CA GLU A 258 -12.03 -9.38 -18.53
C GLU A 258 -12.31 -10.42 -17.45
N SER A 259 -13.43 -10.30 -16.73
CA SER A 259 -13.81 -11.25 -15.68
C SER A 259 -13.89 -12.71 -16.17
N SER A 260 -14.11 -12.90 -17.47
CA SER A 260 -14.20 -14.24 -18.07
C SER A 260 -12.87 -15.01 -18.15
N THR A 261 -11.76 -14.31 -18.07
CA THR A 261 -10.41 -14.91 -18.15
C THR A 261 -9.70 -14.96 -16.80
N HIS A 262 -10.38 -14.63 -15.72
CA HIS A 262 -9.85 -14.63 -14.37
C HIS A 262 -10.54 -15.70 -13.51
N LEU A 263 -9.77 -16.30 -12.59
CA LEU A 263 -10.27 -17.25 -11.61
C LEU A 263 -9.80 -16.89 -10.20
N PRO A 264 -10.53 -17.26 -9.14
CA PRO A 264 -10.11 -17.07 -7.75
C PRO A 264 -8.72 -17.64 -7.50
N ALA A 265 -7.86 -16.85 -6.90
CA ALA A 265 -6.49 -17.20 -6.62
C ALA A 265 -6.36 -17.98 -5.31
N VAL A 266 -5.63 -19.09 -5.35
CA VAL A 266 -5.30 -19.92 -4.18
C VAL A 266 -3.80 -20.04 -4.01
N TYR A 267 -3.38 -20.26 -2.79
CA TYR A 267 -1.98 -20.53 -2.47
C TYR A 267 -1.85 -21.53 -1.31
N CYS A 268 -0.77 -22.28 -1.29
CA CYS A 268 -0.41 -23.09 -0.15
C CYS A 268 0.37 -22.24 0.88
N ARG A 269 -0.11 -22.18 2.12
CA ARG A 269 0.57 -21.43 3.19
C ARG A 269 1.91 -22.01 3.62
N ASP A 270 2.18 -23.29 3.29
CA ASP A 270 3.38 -24.00 3.74
C ASP A 270 4.48 -24.03 2.68
N CYS A 271 4.18 -24.32 1.41
CA CYS A 271 5.18 -24.38 0.34
C CYS A 271 5.09 -23.24 -0.68
N GLY A 272 4.09 -22.36 -0.57
CA GLY A 272 3.92 -21.22 -1.48
C GLY A 272 3.37 -21.58 -2.88
N ALA A 273 3.04 -22.85 -3.16
CA ALA A 273 2.45 -23.23 -4.43
C ALA A 273 1.19 -22.39 -4.71
N THR A 274 1.15 -21.72 -5.85
CA THR A 274 0.09 -20.78 -6.24
C THR A 274 -0.63 -21.25 -7.47
N GLY A 275 -1.95 -21.02 -7.54
CA GLY A 275 -2.78 -21.40 -8.66
C GLY A 275 -4.16 -20.78 -8.58
N TRP A 276 -5.10 -21.42 -9.24
CA TRP A 276 -6.49 -21.01 -9.26
C TRP A 276 -7.39 -22.06 -8.62
N SER A 277 -8.59 -21.65 -8.26
CA SER A 277 -9.66 -22.56 -7.90
C SER A 277 -10.96 -22.16 -8.57
N SER A 278 -11.72 -23.13 -9.01
CA SER A 278 -13.08 -22.94 -9.53
C SER A 278 -13.88 -24.21 -9.39
N THR A 279 -15.19 -24.12 -9.56
CA THR A 279 -16.06 -25.29 -9.68
C THR A 279 -16.26 -25.66 -11.14
N VAL A 280 -16.42 -26.94 -11.44
CA VAL A 280 -16.87 -27.37 -12.75
C VAL A 280 -18.38 -27.10 -12.91
N ILE A 281 -18.84 -26.91 -14.15
CA ILE A 281 -20.24 -26.56 -14.43
C ILE A 281 -21.20 -27.68 -13.97
N ASN A 282 -20.86 -28.93 -14.22
CA ASN A 282 -21.65 -30.11 -13.84
C ASN A 282 -20.73 -31.28 -13.49
N GLN A 283 -21.28 -32.33 -12.90
CA GLN A 283 -20.56 -33.57 -12.64
C GLN A 283 -20.01 -34.16 -13.94
N GLY A 284 -18.71 -34.46 -13.94
CA GLY A 284 -18.03 -35.00 -15.13
C GLY A 284 -17.69 -33.96 -16.21
N SER A 285 -18.05 -32.71 -16.01
CA SER A 285 -17.67 -31.62 -16.93
C SER A 285 -16.17 -31.31 -16.82
N ASN A 286 -15.57 -31.01 -17.97
CA ASN A 286 -14.22 -30.49 -18.09
C ASN A 286 -14.18 -28.96 -18.29
N GLN A 287 -15.29 -28.28 -18.04
CA GLN A 287 -15.41 -26.83 -18.14
C GLN A 287 -15.61 -26.21 -16.75
N LEU A 288 -14.81 -25.19 -16.45
CA LEU A 288 -14.84 -24.45 -15.19
C LEU A 288 -15.85 -23.31 -15.26
N ASN A 289 -16.45 -23.01 -14.12
CA ASN A 289 -17.26 -21.82 -13.95
C ASN A 289 -16.37 -20.56 -13.99
N ARG A 290 -16.90 -19.51 -14.59
CA ARG A 290 -16.27 -18.19 -14.61
C ARG A 290 -16.39 -17.50 -13.25
N ALA A 291 -15.51 -16.57 -12.96
CA ALA A 291 -15.50 -15.82 -11.70
C ALA A 291 -16.64 -14.78 -11.56
N ASN A 292 -17.72 -14.91 -12.32
CA ASN A 292 -18.84 -13.97 -12.32
C ASN A 292 -19.68 -14.01 -11.03
N ASN A 293 -19.67 -15.14 -10.32
CA ASN A 293 -20.38 -15.32 -9.05
C ASN A 293 -19.44 -15.83 -7.97
N LEU A 294 -18.61 -14.95 -7.45
CA LEU A 294 -17.68 -15.28 -6.38
C LEU A 294 -18.37 -15.73 -5.09
N GLN A 295 -19.58 -15.27 -4.80
CA GLN A 295 -20.30 -15.70 -3.61
C GLN A 295 -20.65 -17.18 -3.66
N ALA A 296 -21.12 -17.69 -4.82
CA ALA A 296 -21.36 -19.10 -5.02
C ALA A 296 -20.07 -19.92 -4.94
N PHE A 297 -18.99 -19.41 -5.54
CA PHE A 297 -17.66 -20.03 -5.43
C PHE A 297 -17.19 -20.12 -3.97
N TYR A 298 -17.28 -19.06 -3.18
CA TYR A 298 -16.86 -19.09 -1.77
C TYR A 298 -17.67 -20.09 -0.94
N ARG A 299 -18.98 -20.20 -1.19
CA ARG A 299 -19.81 -21.24 -0.53
C ARG A 299 -19.29 -22.65 -0.87
N ALA A 300 -19.05 -22.92 -2.13
CA ALA A 300 -18.52 -24.20 -2.59
C ALA A 300 -17.12 -24.48 -1.99
N TYR A 301 -16.24 -23.48 -1.98
CA TYR A 301 -14.91 -23.61 -1.43
C TYR A 301 -14.91 -23.95 0.07
N PHE A 302 -15.70 -23.24 0.88
CA PHE A 302 -15.76 -23.49 2.32
C PHE A 302 -16.51 -24.75 2.69
N ALA A 303 -17.47 -25.18 1.86
CA ALA A 303 -18.18 -26.44 2.02
C ALA A 303 -17.38 -27.66 1.54
N GLY A 304 -16.27 -27.46 0.81
CA GLY A 304 -15.54 -28.57 0.19
C GLY A 304 -16.35 -29.28 -0.90
N ASP A 305 -17.09 -28.50 -1.71
CA ASP A 305 -17.98 -29.00 -2.74
C ASP A 305 -17.26 -29.98 -3.69
N PRO A 306 -17.83 -31.14 -4.03
CA PRO A 306 -17.24 -32.12 -4.94
C PRO A 306 -16.91 -31.58 -6.34
N TYR A 307 -17.55 -30.51 -6.76
CA TYR A 307 -17.30 -29.84 -8.04
C TYR A 307 -16.09 -28.90 -8.01
N LEU A 308 -15.51 -28.63 -6.86
CA LEU A 308 -14.34 -27.75 -6.71
C LEU A 308 -13.11 -28.41 -7.37
N ARG A 309 -12.30 -27.59 -8.03
CA ARG A 309 -11.00 -27.99 -8.61
C ARG A 309 -9.94 -26.97 -8.23
N TYR A 310 -8.74 -27.47 -7.96
CA TYR A 310 -7.52 -26.66 -7.84
C TYR A 310 -6.71 -26.83 -9.11
N ILE A 311 -6.22 -25.74 -9.66
CA ILE A 311 -5.52 -25.68 -10.94
C ILE A 311 -4.21 -24.94 -10.71
N PHE A 312 -3.09 -25.55 -11.03
CA PHE A 312 -1.77 -24.95 -10.86
C PHE A 312 -1.09 -24.81 -12.22
N PRO A 313 -0.61 -23.60 -12.58
CA PRO A 313 0.17 -23.45 -13.80
C PRO A 313 1.46 -24.27 -13.70
N THR A 314 1.83 -24.92 -14.79
CA THR A 314 3.09 -25.66 -14.91
C THR A 314 3.97 -24.94 -15.92
N GLY A 315 5.25 -24.70 -15.57
CA GLY A 315 6.22 -24.18 -16.54
C GLY A 315 6.43 -25.14 -17.72
N THR A 316 7.11 -24.68 -18.74
CA THR A 316 7.39 -25.42 -19.98
C THR A 316 8.13 -26.74 -19.76
N ASP A 317 8.90 -26.85 -18.67
CA ASP A 317 9.80 -27.98 -18.42
C ASP A 317 9.20 -29.08 -17.51
N SER A 318 7.98 -28.89 -17.00
CA SER A 318 7.34 -29.86 -16.11
C SER A 318 6.21 -30.63 -16.80
N LYS A 319 6.06 -31.91 -16.46
CA LYS A 319 4.95 -32.74 -16.98
C LYS A 319 3.62 -32.17 -16.51
N SER A 320 2.85 -31.59 -17.41
CA SER A 320 1.48 -31.14 -17.15
C SER A 320 0.51 -32.30 -17.21
N SER A 321 -0.47 -32.33 -16.30
CA SER A 321 -1.55 -33.30 -16.35
C SER A 321 -2.64 -32.94 -17.37
N HIS A 322 -2.84 -31.62 -17.57
CA HIS A 322 -3.91 -31.07 -18.41
C HIS A 322 -3.44 -29.81 -19.15
N LYS A 323 -4.22 -29.44 -20.14
CA LYS A 323 -4.16 -28.15 -20.84
C LYS A 323 -5.45 -27.39 -20.60
N LEU A 324 -5.35 -26.12 -20.17
CA LEU A 324 -6.47 -25.24 -19.90
C LEU A 324 -6.57 -24.16 -20.96
N CYS A 325 -7.74 -24.02 -21.57
CA CYS A 325 -8.02 -22.89 -22.46
C CYS A 325 -8.41 -21.67 -21.64
N SER A 326 -7.65 -20.57 -21.75
CA SER A 326 -7.95 -19.34 -21.03
C SER A 326 -9.19 -18.62 -21.54
N SER A 327 -9.62 -18.86 -22.79
CA SER A 327 -10.79 -18.22 -23.39
C SER A 327 -12.12 -18.83 -22.94
N CYS A 328 -12.25 -20.16 -22.94
CA CYS A 328 -13.50 -20.85 -22.60
C CYS A 328 -13.45 -21.60 -21.26
N LEU A 329 -12.30 -21.63 -20.60
CA LEU A 329 -12.06 -22.30 -19.32
C LEU A 329 -12.33 -23.81 -19.35
N THR A 330 -12.16 -24.42 -20.52
CA THR A 330 -12.24 -25.89 -20.68
C THR A 330 -10.84 -26.46 -20.53
N PHE A 331 -10.71 -27.52 -19.73
CA PHE A 331 -9.45 -28.25 -19.57
C PHE A 331 -9.52 -29.60 -20.28
N HIS A 332 -8.40 -30.04 -20.84
CA HIS A 332 -8.24 -31.25 -21.58
C HIS A 332 -7.04 -32.04 -21.06
N PRO A 333 -7.06 -33.39 -21.08
CA PRO A 333 -5.85 -34.16 -20.81
C PRO A 333 -4.69 -33.73 -21.73
N SER A 334 -3.47 -33.75 -21.21
CA SER A 334 -2.27 -33.23 -21.92
C SER A 334 -2.02 -33.90 -23.27
N ASN A 335 -2.48 -35.16 -23.47
CA ASN A 335 -2.34 -35.93 -24.69
C ASN A 335 -3.33 -35.56 -25.81
N VAL A 336 -4.39 -34.82 -25.52
CA VAL A 336 -5.49 -34.53 -26.48
C VAL A 336 -5.25 -33.26 -27.30
N ALA A 337 -4.40 -32.36 -26.85
CA ALA A 337 -4.20 -31.07 -27.49
C ALA A 337 -2.78 -30.91 -28.08
N GLU A 338 -2.38 -31.78 -28.99
CA GLU A 338 -1.07 -31.69 -29.66
C GLU A 338 -0.91 -30.45 -30.53
N ASN A 339 -2.01 -29.86 -31.01
CA ASN A 339 -1.98 -28.75 -31.97
C ASN A 339 -2.15 -27.34 -31.37
N SER A 340 -2.01 -27.14 -30.05
CA SER A 340 -2.15 -25.84 -29.40
C SER A 340 -3.46 -25.06 -29.70
N ILE A 341 -4.52 -25.78 -30.10
CA ILE A 341 -5.84 -25.22 -30.40
C ILE A 341 -6.88 -25.89 -29.51
N CYS A 342 -7.71 -25.09 -28.85
CA CYS A 342 -8.79 -25.60 -28.00
C CYS A 342 -9.85 -26.34 -28.84
N PRO A 343 -10.15 -27.62 -28.58
CA PRO A 343 -11.19 -28.34 -29.30
C PRO A 343 -12.60 -27.76 -29.15
N ASN A 344 -12.83 -27.02 -28.01
CA ASN A 344 -14.16 -26.50 -27.71
C ASN A 344 -14.44 -25.11 -28.35
N CYS A 345 -13.48 -24.19 -28.33
CA CYS A 345 -13.68 -22.82 -28.84
C CYS A 345 -12.69 -22.40 -29.93
N GLN A 346 -11.82 -23.31 -30.36
CA GLN A 346 -10.79 -23.09 -31.37
C GLN A 346 -9.78 -21.97 -31.07
N SER A 347 -9.73 -21.49 -29.82
CA SER A 347 -8.74 -20.52 -29.39
C SER A 347 -7.35 -21.15 -29.30
N ARG A 348 -6.32 -20.34 -29.56
CA ARG A 348 -4.90 -20.72 -29.38
C ARG A 348 -4.37 -20.40 -27.98
N SER A 349 -5.18 -19.82 -27.11
CA SER A 349 -4.79 -19.43 -25.74
C SER A 349 -4.89 -20.62 -24.80
N ILE A 350 -3.96 -21.55 -24.91
CA ILE A 350 -3.88 -22.77 -24.10
C ILE A 350 -2.64 -22.71 -23.22
N ILE A 351 -2.81 -23.01 -21.94
CA ILE A 351 -1.74 -23.07 -20.96
C ILE A 351 -1.62 -24.47 -20.35
N ASN A 352 -0.42 -24.87 -20.01
CA ASN A 352 -0.15 -26.12 -19.31
C ASN A 352 -0.47 -25.99 -17.83
N VAL A 353 -1.26 -26.93 -17.31
CA VAL A 353 -1.70 -26.91 -15.91
C VAL A 353 -1.63 -28.30 -15.29
N ASN A 354 -1.51 -28.32 -13.97
CA ASN A 354 -1.74 -29.51 -13.17
C ASN A 354 -3.08 -29.36 -12.42
N ILE A 355 -3.97 -30.33 -12.57
CA ILE A 355 -5.25 -30.41 -11.86
C ILE A 355 -5.22 -31.67 -11.00
N PRO A 356 -4.73 -31.56 -9.76
CA PRO A 356 -4.62 -32.69 -8.85
C PRO A 356 -6.02 -33.18 -8.42
N ASP A 357 -6.14 -34.49 -8.19
CA ASP A 357 -7.30 -35.02 -7.52
C ASP A 357 -7.20 -34.81 -6.03
N CYS A 358 -8.01 -33.87 -5.50
CA CYS A 358 -8.14 -33.58 -4.08
C CYS A 358 -9.46 -34.14 -3.50
N SER A 359 -10.09 -35.08 -4.19
CA SER A 359 -11.31 -35.72 -3.71
C SER A 359 -11.07 -36.55 -2.46
N SER A 360 -11.99 -36.46 -1.53
CA SER A 360 -12.00 -37.19 -0.27
C SER A 360 -13.44 -37.48 0.15
N GLN A 361 -13.62 -38.12 1.29
CA GLN A 361 -14.91 -38.24 1.94
C GLN A 361 -14.88 -37.51 3.27
N ASP A 362 -15.99 -36.90 3.62
CA ASP A 362 -16.16 -36.31 4.96
C ASP A 362 -16.38 -37.40 6.02
N ASP A 363 -16.50 -37.01 7.28
CA ASP A 363 -16.71 -37.94 8.40
C ASP A 363 -18.02 -38.73 8.32
N HIS A 364 -18.92 -38.33 7.39
CA HIS A 364 -20.20 -39.01 7.11
C HIS A 364 -20.20 -39.80 5.79
N GLY A 365 -19.04 -39.88 5.12
CA GLY A 365 -18.89 -40.60 3.86
C GLY A 365 -19.39 -39.87 2.62
N HIS A 366 -19.73 -38.56 2.69
CA HIS A 366 -20.12 -37.78 1.54
C HIS A 366 -18.90 -37.32 0.73
N PRO A 367 -19.03 -37.25 -0.60
CA PRO A 367 -17.98 -36.70 -1.44
C PRO A 367 -17.61 -35.30 -1.04
N HIS A 368 -16.31 -35.04 -0.85
CA HIS A 368 -15.76 -33.79 -0.39
C HIS A 368 -14.43 -33.50 -1.08
N VAL A 369 -14.09 -32.24 -1.31
CA VAL A 369 -12.77 -31.81 -1.78
C VAL A 369 -12.00 -31.19 -0.63
N ASN A 370 -10.89 -31.82 -0.26
CA ASN A 370 -10.04 -31.28 0.81
C ASN A 370 -9.15 -30.13 0.32
N ARG A 371 -8.54 -29.40 1.26
CA ARG A 371 -7.62 -28.29 0.99
C ARG A 371 -6.16 -28.66 1.27
N ASP A 372 -5.84 -29.93 1.14
CA ASP A 372 -4.49 -30.42 1.32
C ASP A 372 -3.64 -30.06 0.09
N CYS A 373 -2.40 -29.66 0.32
CA CYS A 373 -1.53 -29.28 -0.78
C CYS A 373 -1.05 -30.53 -1.54
N PRO A 374 -1.20 -30.60 -2.87
CA PRO A 374 -0.76 -31.74 -3.64
C PRO A 374 0.77 -31.85 -3.78
N TYR A 375 1.49 -30.79 -3.42
CA TYR A 375 2.95 -30.73 -3.59
C TYR A 375 3.70 -31.03 -2.28
N CYS A 376 3.33 -30.40 -1.19
CA CYS A 376 4.00 -30.58 0.10
C CYS A 376 3.20 -31.48 1.08
N HIS A 377 2.01 -31.91 0.70
CA HIS A 377 1.09 -32.75 1.48
C HIS A 377 0.66 -32.14 2.82
N ALA A 378 0.88 -30.85 3.02
CA ALA A 378 0.42 -30.15 4.22
C ALA A 378 -1.12 -30.10 4.23
N LYS A 379 -1.71 -30.50 5.35
CA LYS A 379 -3.17 -30.59 5.50
C LYS A 379 -3.80 -29.21 5.64
N GLN A 380 -4.95 -29.04 5.01
CA GLN A 380 -5.76 -27.81 5.05
C GLN A 380 -4.93 -26.54 4.75
N SER A 381 -3.94 -26.65 3.87
CA SER A 381 -2.94 -25.59 3.60
C SER A 381 -3.24 -24.77 2.35
N LEU A 382 -4.13 -25.23 1.46
CA LEU A 382 -4.58 -24.45 0.31
C LEU A 382 -5.59 -23.41 0.77
N LEU A 383 -5.22 -22.15 0.66
CA LEU A 383 -6.00 -21.01 1.11
C LEU A 383 -6.28 -20.05 -0.04
N LEU A 384 -7.45 -19.42 -0.01
CA LEU A 384 -7.72 -18.25 -0.83
C LEU A 384 -6.92 -17.06 -0.30
N ILE A 385 -6.49 -16.18 -1.19
CA ILE A 385 -5.90 -14.91 -0.76
C ILE A 385 -7.00 -14.12 -0.05
N GLY A 386 -6.81 -13.93 1.23
CA GLY A 386 -7.82 -13.34 2.12
C GLY A 386 -7.38 -12.00 2.71
N SER A 387 -7.97 -11.68 3.85
CA SER A 387 -7.67 -10.46 4.60
C SER A 387 -6.18 -10.37 4.95
N SER A 388 -5.53 -9.31 4.51
CA SER A 388 -4.09 -9.04 4.73
C SER A 388 -3.80 -7.58 5.02
N THR A 389 -4.83 -6.78 5.34
CA THR A 389 -4.67 -5.32 5.55
C THR A 389 -3.62 -5.01 6.60
N ALA A 390 -3.59 -5.75 7.70
CA ALA A 390 -2.59 -5.55 8.75
C ALA A 390 -1.15 -5.84 8.26
N ASN A 391 -0.95 -6.88 7.44
CA ASN A 391 0.36 -7.17 6.85
C ASN A 391 0.77 -6.09 5.84
N LEU A 392 -0.15 -5.66 4.98
CA LEU A 392 0.09 -4.59 4.00
C LEU A 392 0.42 -3.27 4.70
N THR A 393 -0.34 -2.91 5.74
CA THR A 393 -0.09 -1.70 6.54
C THR A 393 1.27 -1.77 7.22
N SER A 394 1.63 -2.91 7.82
CA SER A 394 2.94 -3.10 8.46
C SER A 394 4.09 -2.96 7.46
N THR A 395 4.00 -3.62 6.30
CA THR A 395 5.05 -3.55 5.27
C THR A 395 5.18 -2.13 4.71
N TRP A 396 4.05 -1.49 4.42
CA TRP A 396 4.04 -0.13 3.90
C TRP A 396 4.59 0.88 4.91
N SER A 397 4.18 0.79 6.19
CA SER A 397 4.69 1.65 7.27
C SER A 397 6.20 1.49 7.43
N SER A 398 6.69 0.27 7.42
CA SER A 398 8.13 -0.02 7.53
C SER A 398 8.90 0.58 6.35
N SER A 399 8.38 0.45 5.12
CA SER A 399 9.01 1.04 3.92
C SER A 399 8.99 2.57 3.95
N LEU A 400 7.89 3.18 4.42
CA LEU A 400 7.77 4.62 4.58
C LEU A 400 8.76 5.15 5.61
N PHE A 401 8.91 4.46 6.75
CA PHE A 401 9.83 4.86 7.82
C PHE A 401 11.30 4.64 7.45
N ALA A 402 11.61 3.63 6.66
CA ALA A 402 12.94 3.38 6.14
C ALA A 402 13.34 4.33 4.99
N SER A 403 12.41 5.08 4.43
CA SER A 403 12.68 6.00 3.32
C SER A 403 13.63 7.11 3.75
N ALA A 404 14.66 7.37 2.96
CA ALA A 404 15.58 8.49 3.12
C ALA A 404 14.90 9.86 2.98
N PHE A 405 13.70 9.90 2.39
CA PHE A 405 12.91 11.13 2.19
C PHE A 405 11.96 11.44 3.35
N ASN A 406 11.86 10.55 4.35
CA ASN A 406 10.98 10.73 5.50
C ASN A 406 11.78 11.16 6.73
N ASN A 407 11.83 12.47 6.97
CA ASN A 407 12.48 13.06 8.13
C ASN A 407 11.53 13.21 9.35
N ASP A 408 10.21 12.99 9.16
CA ASP A 408 9.18 13.05 10.21
C ASP A 408 8.42 11.71 10.24
N LYS A 409 8.99 10.75 10.96
CA LYS A 409 8.52 9.34 11.00
C LYS A 409 7.26 9.22 11.85
N LYS A 410 6.16 9.80 11.38
CA LYS A 410 4.85 9.73 12.01
C LYS A 410 3.86 9.00 11.12
N LEU A 411 3.06 8.13 11.72
CA LEU A 411 1.97 7.44 11.08
C LEU A 411 0.73 7.54 11.94
N LEU A 412 -0.38 7.93 11.34
CA LEU A 412 -1.69 7.85 11.95
C LEU A 412 -2.57 6.97 11.07
N ALA A 413 -3.01 5.85 11.61
CA ALA A 413 -3.88 4.91 10.93
C ALA A 413 -5.25 4.87 11.61
N PHE A 414 -6.30 4.97 10.82
CA PHE A 414 -7.67 4.93 11.28
C PHE A 414 -8.34 3.59 10.95
N SER A 415 -9.21 3.14 11.82
CA SER A 415 -10.07 1.98 11.61
C SER A 415 -11.48 2.30 12.12
N ASP A 416 -12.50 1.76 11.47
CA ASP A 416 -13.90 1.99 11.80
C ASP A 416 -14.30 1.49 13.20
N SER A 417 -13.52 0.59 13.77
CA SER A 417 -13.78 -0.05 15.06
C SER A 417 -12.59 0.11 16.00
N VAL A 418 -12.86 0.54 17.23
CA VAL A 418 -11.83 0.65 18.30
C VAL A 418 -11.20 -0.72 18.57
N GLN A 419 -11.99 -1.79 18.57
CA GLN A 419 -11.51 -3.15 18.77
C GLN A 419 -10.59 -3.59 17.63
N ASP A 420 -10.95 -3.30 16.39
CA ASP A 420 -10.12 -3.56 15.21
C ASP A 420 -8.84 -2.72 15.23
N ALA A 421 -8.92 -1.45 15.62
CA ALA A 421 -7.76 -0.59 15.75
C ALA A 421 -6.74 -1.14 16.76
N ALA A 422 -7.20 -1.55 17.95
CA ALA A 422 -6.36 -2.14 18.99
C ALA A 422 -5.74 -3.48 18.53
N HIS A 423 -6.53 -4.36 17.90
CA HIS A 423 -6.03 -5.62 17.36
C HIS A 423 -4.99 -5.40 16.25
N ARG A 424 -5.23 -4.46 15.34
CA ARG A 424 -4.30 -4.14 14.25
C ARG A 424 -3.03 -3.47 14.77
N ALA A 425 -3.11 -2.61 15.77
CA ALA A 425 -1.94 -2.02 16.40
C ALA A 425 -1.02 -3.09 17.01
N GLY A 426 -1.57 -4.01 17.80
CA GLY A 426 -0.83 -5.13 18.36
C GLY A 426 -0.23 -6.05 17.28
N PHE A 427 -0.97 -6.31 16.21
CA PHE A 427 -0.50 -7.09 15.08
C PHE A 427 0.67 -6.41 14.34
N ILE A 428 0.56 -5.09 14.09
CA ILE A 428 1.61 -4.30 13.44
C ILE A 428 2.87 -4.32 14.30
N ALA A 429 2.75 -4.05 15.60
CA ALA A 429 3.87 -4.07 16.52
C ALA A 429 4.60 -5.44 16.52
N ALA A 430 3.83 -6.54 16.60
CA ALA A 430 4.41 -7.89 16.64
C ALA A 430 5.04 -8.34 15.30
N ARG A 431 4.65 -7.76 14.18
CA ARG A 431 5.05 -8.24 12.84
C ARG A 431 5.87 -7.26 12.01
N ALA A 432 5.90 -5.98 12.36
CA ALA A 432 6.70 -4.97 11.65
C ALA A 432 8.17 -5.38 11.56
N TYR A 433 8.74 -5.87 12.65
CA TYR A 433 10.09 -6.40 12.72
C TYR A 433 10.37 -7.46 11.64
N ARG A 434 9.50 -8.48 11.52
CA ARG A 434 9.70 -9.57 10.55
C ARG A 434 9.60 -9.09 9.11
N SER A 435 8.67 -8.19 8.82
CA SER A 435 8.53 -7.62 7.49
C SER A 435 9.76 -6.80 7.11
N SER A 436 10.26 -5.98 8.02
CA SER A 436 11.50 -5.20 7.84
C SER A 436 12.71 -6.09 7.65
N PHE A 437 12.85 -7.11 8.50
CA PHE A 437 13.94 -8.06 8.43
C PHE A 437 13.96 -8.83 7.09
N ARG A 438 12.82 -9.37 6.65
CA ARG A 438 12.70 -10.10 5.38
C ARG A 438 12.95 -9.22 4.18
N THR A 439 12.49 -7.99 4.23
CA THR A 439 12.76 -7.00 3.18
C THR A 439 14.25 -6.70 3.08
N ALA A 440 14.92 -6.47 4.21
CA ALA A 440 16.36 -6.24 4.26
C ALA A 440 17.15 -7.47 3.76
N LEU A 441 16.74 -8.66 4.16
CA LEU A 441 17.36 -9.92 3.72
C LEU A 441 17.24 -10.12 2.21
N THR A 442 16.04 -9.88 1.65
CA THR A 442 15.78 -9.99 0.21
C THR A 442 16.60 -8.96 -0.58
N LYS A 443 16.62 -7.70 -0.13
CA LYS A 443 17.45 -6.64 -0.74
C LYS A 443 18.95 -6.98 -0.70
N CYS A 444 19.44 -7.54 0.42
CA CYS A 444 20.82 -7.95 0.56
C CYS A 444 21.22 -8.99 -0.50
N VAL A 445 20.39 -10.03 -0.67
CA VAL A 445 20.66 -11.07 -1.68
C VAL A 445 20.51 -10.53 -3.11
N GLN A 446 19.52 -9.67 -3.38
CA GLN A 446 19.37 -9.03 -4.69
C GLN A 446 20.60 -8.19 -5.07
N LYS A 447 21.19 -7.51 -4.10
CA LYS A 447 22.34 -6.61 -4.31
C LYS A 447 23.65 -7.36 -4.48
N HIS A 448 23.88 -8.42 -3.71
CA HIS A 448 25.16 -9.11 -3.63
C HIS A 448 25.19 -10.48 -4.36
N GLY A 449 24.03 -10.94 -4.84
CA GLY A 449 23.87 -12.27 -5.42
C GLY A 449 23.86 -13.39 -4.37
N PRO A 450 24.00 -14.65 -4.77
CA PRO A 450 24.06 -15.80 -3.87
C PRO A 450 25.22 -15.70 -2.89
N LEU A 451 24.95 -15.86 -1.59
CA LEU A 451 25.93 -15.81 -0.50
C LEU A 451 25.84 -17.06 0.36
N ALA A 452 26.96 -17.50 0.90
CA ALA A 452 26.95 -18.48 1.98
C ALA A 452 26.27 -17.92 3.23
N LEU A 453 25.58 -18.76 4.03
CA LEU A 453 24.74 -18.30 5.15
C LEU A 453 25.51 -17.44 6.16
N ASP A 454 26.74 -17.80 6.49
CA ASP A 454 27.60 -17.01 7.37
C ASP A 454 27.93 -15.63 6.79
N LYS A 455 28.22 -15.56 5.49
CA LYS A 455 28.49 -14.32 4.77
C LYS A 455 27.22 -13.46 4.67
N LEU A 456 26.07 -14.08 4.45
CA LEU A 456 24.80 -13.40 4.39
C LEU A 456 24.44 -12.76 5.74
N GLN A 457 24.70 -13.45 6.86
CA GLN A 457 24.51 -12.93 8.21
C GLN A 457 25.32 -11.64 8.45
N GLU A 458 26.59 -11.65 8.10
CA GLU A 458 27.48 -10.48 8.26
C GLU A 458 27.11 -9.34 7.29
N GLN A 459 26.86 -9.69 6.02
CA GLN A 459 26.54 -8.70 5.01
C GLN A 459 25.23 -7.97 5.28
N LEU A 460 24.23 -8.67 5.79
CA LEU A 460 22.95 -8.08 6.21
C LEU A 460 23.13 -7.01 7.30
N ILE A 461 23.98 -7.27 8.28
CA ILE A 461 24.30 -6.30 9.34
C ILE A 461 25.05 -5.09 8.77
N ILE A 462 26.04 -5.34 7.89
CA ILE A 462 26.79 -4.27 7.24
C ILE A 462 25.88 -3.37 6.40
N ASP A 463 24.99 -3.97 5.60
CA ASP A 463 24.07 -3.21 4.77
C ASP A 463 23.03 -2.47 5.62
N GLY A 464 22.55 -3.07 6.70
CA GLY A 464 21.66 -2.41 7.65
C GLY A 464 22.27 -1.16 8.28
N HIS A 465 23.54 -1.22 8.68
CA HIS A 465 24.25 -0.02 9.20
C HIS A 465 24.56 1.03 8.13
N LYS A 466 24.64 0.65 6.87
CA LYS A 466 24.76 1.63 5.77
C LYS A 466 23.44 2.30 5.47
N GLU A 467 22.32 1.57 5.57
CA GLU A 467 20.98 2.12 5.37
C GLU A 467 20.55 3.00 6.56
N PHE A 468 20.86 2.57 7.79
CA PHE A 468 20.55 3.28 9.03
C PHE A 468 21.83 3.78 9.70
N ILE A 469 22.29 4.97 9.30
CA ILE A 469 23.53 5.57 9.86
C ILE A 469 23.40 5.81 11.37
N ASN A 470 22.20 6.18 11.83
CA ASN A 470 21.93 6.36 13.26
C ASN A 470 21.72 4.98 13.93
N PRO A 471 22.52 4.61 14.95
CA PRO A 471 22.36 3.36 15.67
C PRO A 471 20.97 3.17 16.32
N VAL A 472 20.30 4.27 16.67
CA VAL A 472 18.92 4.22 17.22
C VAL A 472 17.95 3.73 16.16
N ASP A 473 18.02 4.27 14.94
CA ASP A 473 17.13 3.88 13.83
C ASP A 473 17.36 2.43 13.41
N PHE A 474 18.62 2.00 13.36
CA PHE A 474 18.98 0.60 13.13
C PHE A 474 18.35 -0.31 14.19
N THR A 475 18.53 0.04 15.47
CA THR A 475 17.99 -0.76 16.58
C THR A 475 16.47 -0.78 16.56
N ALA A 476 15.81 0.36 16.38
CA ALA A 476 14.36 0.45 16.31
C ALA A 476 13.75 -0.38 15.15
N THR A 477 14.51 -0.50 14.03
CA THR A 477 14.06 -1.29 12.88
C THR A 477 14.22 -2.79 13.10
N PHE A 478 15.29 -3.22 13.78
CA PHE A 478 15.69 -4.62 13.87
C PHE A 478 15.57 -5.23 15.29
N ILE A 479 15.06 -4.49 16.27
CA ILE A 479 14.77 -5.06 17.59
C ILE A 479 13.51 -5.93 17.53
N PRO A 480 13.57 -7.22 17.89
CA PRO A 480 12.39 -8.04 17.97
C PRO A 480 11.63 -7.77 19.27
N HIS A 481 10.32 -7.99 19.26
CA HIS A 481 9.43 -7.72 20.38
C HIS A 481 9.85 -8.40 21.69
N ASP A 482 10.47 -9.57 21.60
CA ASP A 482 10.98 -10.32 22.75
C ASP A 482 12.29 -9.76 23.34
N LEU A 483 12.85 -8.71 22.78
CA LEU A 483 13.99 -7.96 23.34
C LEU A 483 13.61 -6.53 23.79
N GLU A 484 12.38 -6.08 23.57
CA GLU A 484 11.93 -4.72 23.93
C GLU A 484 11.88 -4.48 25.46
N TRP A 485 11.86 -5.53 26.27
CA TRP A 485 11.91 -5.44 27.73
C TRP A 485 13.30 -5.10 28.31
N LEU A 486 14.32 -5.01 27.48
CA LEU A 486 15.67 -4.66 27.92
C LEU A 486 15.70 -3.21 28.44
N SER A 487 16.25 -3.06 29.64
CA SER A 487 16.29 -1.74 30.31
C SER A 487 16.99 -0.65 29.49
N GLU A 488 18.00 -1.01 28.70
CA GLU A 488 18.67 -0.07 27.78
C GLU A 488 17.72 0.45 26.69
N TRP A 489 16.82 -0.40 26.20
CA TRP A 489 15.80 -0.01 25.22
C TRP A 489 14.72 0.87 25.85
N GLU A 490 14.23 0.51 27.03
CA GLU A 490 13.25 1.30 27.77
C GLU A 490 13.78 2.70 28.11
N GLN A 491 15.04 2.79 28.55
CA GLN A 491 15.69 4.06 28.82
C GLN A 491 15.84 4.92 27.55
N LEU A 492 16.15 4.28 26.41
CA LEU A 492 16.29 4.96 25.14
C LEU A 492 14.97 5.60 24.69
N GLN A 493 13.84 4.87 24.89
CA GLN A 493 12.50 5.37 24.53
C GLN A 493 12.04 6.56 25.40
N GLN A 494 12.60 6.74 26.58
CA GLN A 494 12.25 7.84 27.49
C GLN A 494 13.07 9.11 27.25
N GLN A 495 14.06 9.08 26.36
CA GLN A 495 14.89 10.23 26.03
C GLN A 495 14.23 11.13 24.97
N ASP A 496 14.23 12.43 25.17
CA ASP A 496 13.76 13.41 24.17
C ASP A 496 14.58 13.33 22.87
N ILE A 497 15.88 13.14 23.01
CA ILE A 497 16.82 12.91 21.90
C ILE A 497 17.56 11.61 22.20
N PRO A 498 17.10 10.48 21.64
CA PRO A 498 17.71 9.19 21.93
C PRO A 498 19.12 9.09 21.34
N VAL A 499 20.08 8.69 22.16
CA VAL A 499 21.48 8.47 21.76
C VAL A 499 21.89 7.05 22.14
N LEU A 500 22.35 6.28 21.17
CA LEU A 500 22.82 4.92 21.35
C LEU A 500 24.24 4.77 20.80
N ARG A 501 25.14 4.18 21.59
CA ARG A 501 26.50 3.91 21.16
C ARG A 501 26.54 2.69 20.25
N ALA A 502 27.31 2.73 19.17
CA ALA A 502 27.44 1.65 18.21
C ALA A 502 27.99 0.32 18.80
N ASP A 503 28.68 0.40 19.94
CA ASP A 503 29.25 -0.75 20.65
C ASP A 503 28.38 -1.22 21.85
N SER A 504 27.15 -0.71 21.99
CA SER A 504 26.27 -1.01 23.12
C SER A 504 25.91 -2.50 23.21
N PRO A 505 25.64 -3.00 24.41
CA PRO A 505 25.14 -4.37 24.59
C PRO A 505 23.85 -4.64 23.82
N LEU A 506 22.95 -3.67 23.76
CA LEU A 506 21.68 -3.76 23.03
C LEU A 506 21.91 -4.02 21.53
N ILE A 507 22.77 -3.25 20.89
CA ILE A 507 23.10 -3.45 19.46
C ILE A 507 23.71 -4.84 19.23
N LYS A 508 24.62 -5.28 20.10
CA LYS A 508 25.20 -6.61 20.01
C LYS A 508 24.15 -7.73 20.11
N MET A 509 23.17 -7.56 20.99
CA MET A 509 22.04 -8.50 21.10
C MET A 509 21.17 -8.49 19.84
N VAL A 510 20.87 -7.33 19.27
CA VAL A 510 20.15 -7.21 18.00
C VAL A 510 20.93 -7.89 16.87
N HIS A 511 22.25 -7.68 16.75
CA HIS A 511 23.09 -8.37 15.76
C HIS A 511 23.04 -9.89 15.92
N ASN A 512 23.18 -10.40 17.14
CA ASN A 512 23.11 -11.83 17.40
C ASN A 512 21.74 -12.41 17.05
N ARG A 513 20.68 -11.66 17.33
CA ARG A 513 19.32 -12.05 16.94
C ARG A 513 19.16 -12.06 15.44
N MET A 514 19.64 -11.05 14.72
CA MET A 514 19.60 -11.01 13.24
C MET A 514 20.32 -12.22 12.63
N ARG A 515 21.50 -12.60 13.13
CA ARG A 515 22.22 -13.79 12.67
C ARG A 515 21.39 -15.06 12.87
N TRP A 516 20.75 -15.20 14.04
CA TRP A 516 19.90 -16.34 14.33
C TRP A 516 18.65 -16.38 13.42
N GLU A 517 18.01 -15.23 13.19
CA GLU A 517 16.82 -15.13 12.32
C GLU A 517 17.14 -15.49 10.86
N VAL A 518 18.33 -15.17 10.33
CA VAL A 518 18.74 -15.62 8.99
C VAL A 518 18.66 -17.15 8.89
N GLY A 519 19.18 -17.86 9.88
CA GLY A 519 19.09 -19.32 9.91
C GLY A 519 17.63 -19.82 10.02
N ALA A 520 16.80 -19.13 10.82
CA ALA A 520 15.41 -19.51 11.01
C ALA A 520 14.54 -19.30 9.76
N GLU A 521 14.86 -18.30 8.91
CA GLU A 521 14.13 -18.03 7.68
C GLU A 521 14.33 -19.10 6.59
N PHE A 522 15.43 -19.86 6.64
CA PHE A 522 15.72 -21.00 5.74
C PHE A 522 15.48 -22.36 6.41
N GLY A 523 15.00 -22.38 7.65
CA GLY A 523 14.68 -23.61 8.37
C GLY A 523 13.29 -24.16 8.03
N TYR A 524 13.18 -25.49 7.94
CA TYR A 524 11.93 -26.19 7.61
C TYR A 524 10.76 -25.94 8.58
N ARG A 525 11.02 -25.45 9.79
CA ARG A 525 10.00 -25.21 10.82
C ARG A 525 10.03 -23.81 11.37
N SER A 526 9.58 -22.84 10.59
CA SER A 526 9.18 -21.56 11.15
C SER A 526 7.87 -21.75 11.93
N ARG A 527 7.90 -21.67 13.26
CA ARG A 527 6.72 -21.86 14.12
C ARG A 527 5.62 -20.80 13.97
N LEU A 528 5.88 -19.71 13.29
CA LEU A 528 5.02 -18.52 13.28
C LEU A 528 4.78 -17.97 11.86
N GLY A 529 4.25 -18.81 10.98
CA GLY A 529 3.86 -18.41 9.63
C GLY A 529 4.95 -18.69 8.57
N SER A 530 4.77 -18.12 7.38
CA SER A 530 5.70 -18.31 6.25
C SER A 530 7.09 -17.73 6.54
N SER A 531 8.14 -18.37 6.00
CA SER A 531 9.51 -17.84 5.93
C SER A 531 9.74 -17.18 4.56
N VAL A 532 10.91 -16.55 4.34
CA VAL A 532 11.30 -16.04 3.01
C VAL A 532 11.36 -17.17 1.97
N GLU A 533 11.76 -18.37 2.39
CA GLU A 533 11.80 -19.55 1.53
C GLU A 533 10.39 -20.05 1.19
N GLN A 534 9.51 -20.19 2.18
CA GLN A 534 8.12 -20.56 1.98
C GLN A 534 7.32 -19.51 1.19
N ALA A 535 7.69 -18.23 1.30
CA ALA A 535 7.12 -17.16 0.49
C ALA A 535 7.64 -17.14 -0.96
N GLY A 536 8.60 -18.00 -1.31
CA GLY A 536 9.21 -18.04 -2.63
C GLY A 536 10.10 -16.83 -2.95
N SER A 537 10.48 -16.04 -1.94
CA SER A 537 11.29 -14.83 -2.14
C SER A 537 12.78 -15.16 -2.27
N LEU A 538 13.28 -16.08 -1.45
CA LEU A 538 14.64 -16.58 -1.47
C LEU A 538 14.63 -18.08 -1.20
N THR A 539 15.65 -18.79 -1.67
CA THR A 539 15.84 -20.22 -1.39
C THR A 539 17.30 -20.51 -1.02
N ALA A 540 17.48 -21.48 -0.13
CA ALA A 540 18.79 -22.03 0.17
C ALA A 540 19.04 -23.29 -0.67
N TYR A 541 20.24 -23.43 -1.22
CA TYR A 541 20.68 -24.65 -1.92
C TYR A 541 22.06 -25.06 -1.47
N VAL A 542 22.35 -26.34 -1.62
CA VAL A 542 23.69 -26.87 -1.34
C VAL A 542 24.53 -26.72 -2.60
N ASP A 543 25.65 -26.02 -2.52
CA ASP A 543 26.58 -25.90 -3.63
C ASP A 543 27.24 -27.27 -3.89
N PRO A 544 27.02 -27.88 -5.08
CA PRO A 544 27.60 -29.18 -5.41
C PRO A 544 29.14 -29.16 -5.39
N SER A 545 29.77 -28.03 -5.69
CA SER A 545 31.23 -27.91 -5.67
C SER A 545 31.78 -27.99 -4.24
N ALA A 546 31.08 -27.42 -3.28
CA ALA A 546 31.45 -27.51 -1.87
C ALA A 546 31.29 -28.95 -1.33
N VAL A 547 30.23 -29.66 -1.75
CA VAL A 547 30.03 -31.07 -1.38
C VAL A 547 31.15 -31.94 -1.95
N ASN A 548 31.52 -31.74 -3.23
CA ASN A 548 32.61 -32.49 -3.88
C ASN A 548 33.97 -32.25 -3.21
N SER A 549 34.20 -31.07 -2.61
CA SER A 549 35.43 -30.78 -1.87
C SER A 549 35.50 -31.51 -0.52
N LEU A 550 34.39 -31.92 0.04
CA LEU A 550 34.31 -32.64 1.32
C LEU A 550 34.44 -34.18 1.13
N LEU A 551 34.01 -34.71 -0.03
CA LEU A 551 34.02 -36.16 -0.32
C LEU A 551 35.35 -36.83 -0.20
N PRO A 552 36.53 -36.23 -0.55
CA PRO A 552 37.83 -36.85 -0.36
C PRO A 552 38.24 -37.02 1.10
N ASN A 553 37.55 -36.36 2.05
CA ASN A 553 37.84 -36.38 3.47
C ASN A 553 36.85 -37.25 4.28
N LEU A 554 35.90 -37.91 3.62
CA LEU A 554 34.97 -38.90 4.13
C LEU A 554 35.37 -40.29 3.66
#